data_8876d9e70468bcde760c4494d65f5cdb
#
_entry.id   8876d9e70468bcde760c4494d65f5cdb
#
_cell.length_a   1.000
_cell.length_b   1.000
_cell.length_c   1.000
_cell.angle_alpha   90.00
_cell.angle_beta   90.00
_cell.angle_gamma   90.00
#
_symmetry.space_group_name_H-M   'P 1'
#
loop_
_entity.id
_entity.type
_entity.pdbx_description
1 polymer ?
#
loop_
_entity_poly.entity_id
_entity_poly.type
_entity_poly.pdbx_seq_one_letter_code
_entity_poly.pdbx_strand_id
1 'polypeptide(L)'
;MKKKIIIMILAILIIIPTFATAAAQRSTYHVLSAWSVDDGKHMDWSGSITYMSNWNTAVNLWNSYKSGVIRKDTLFTVNDVTISEGNTIPNNMLAITTQYGPGHSDESTVLFSRSMMAKITDQQRSILCAHEIGHLLGLSDNDDNGTAVIMYPYPDESTSNNVLHAQDKLNYNYMYNNKY
;
A
#
# COMPACT_ATOMS: atom_id res chain seq x y z
N MET A 1 -14.85 33.42 -79.46
CA MET A 1 -13.88 32.79 -78.58
C MET A 1 -14.36 33.01 -77.13
N LYS A 2 -14.88 31.98 -76.46
CA LYS A 2 -15.37 32.06 -75.07
C LYS A 2 -14.21 31.71 -74.11
N LYS A 3 -13.75 32.70 -73.35
CA LYS A 3 -12.73 32.48 -72.28
C LYS A 3 -13.37 31.76 -71.13
N LYS A 4 -12.92 30.54 -70.79
CA LYS A 4 -13.30 29.80 -69.60
C LYS A 4 -12.44 30.31 -68.40
N ILE A 5 -13.11 30.91 -67.42
CA ILE A 5 -12.48 31.31 -66.18
C ILE A 5 -12.50 30.06 -65.28
N ILE A 6 -11.34 29.53 -64.96
CA ILE A 6 -11.16 28.42 -64.01
C ILE A 6 -11.01 29.07 -62.64
N ILE A 7 -12.03 28.94 -61.77
CA ILE A 7 -11.96 29.35 -60.36
C ILE A 7 -11.32 28.18 -59.62
N MET A 8 -10.09 28.41 -59.15
CA MET A 8 -9.38 27.48 -58.28
C MET A 8 -9.76 27.77 -56.83
N ILE A 9 -10.61 26.94 -56.26
CA ILE A 9 -10.97 27.05 -54.86
C ILE A 9 -9.84 26.42 -54.05
N LEU A 10 -9.06 27.28 -53.37
CA LEU A 10 -8.02 26.85 -52.43
C LEU A 10 -8.68 26.48 -51.10
N ALA A 11 -8.84 25.18 -50.85
CA ALA A 11 -9.32 24.69 -49.57
C ALA A 11 -8.19 24.83 -48.53
N ILE A 12 -8.28 25.85 -47.67
CA ILE A 12 -7.38 25.99 -46.51
C ILE A 12 -7.85 25.00 -45.45
N LEU A 13 -7.12 23.91 -45.31
CA LEU A 13 -7.33 22.95 -44.23
C LEU A 13 -6.76 23.56 -42.93
N ILE A 14 -7.65 24.12 -42.10
CA ILE A 14 -7.26 24.61 -40.79
C ILE A 14 -7.11 23.38 -39.88
N ILE A 15 -5.87 22.94 -39.63
CA ILE A 15 -5.53 21.96 -38.62
C ILE A 15 -5.63 22.68 -37.27
N ILE A 16 -6.75 22.52 -36.57
CA ILE A 16 -6.87 22.96 -35.18
C ILE A 16 -6.12 21.93 -34.34
N PRO A 17 -5.03 22.30 -33.65
CA PRO A 17 -4.41 21.37 -32.71
C PRO A 17 -5.40 21.14 -31.57
N THR A 18 -5.97 19.96 -31.49
CA THR A 18 -6.69 19.49 -30.31
C THR A 18 -5.67 19.31 -29.20
N PHE A 19 -5.51 20.33 -28.35
CA PHE A 19 -4.84 20.14 -27.09
C PHE A 19 -5.73 19.20 -26.26
N ALA A 20 -5.37 17.92 -26.24
CA ALA A 20 -5.88 17.01 -25.26
C ALA A 20 -5.37 17.55 -23.90
N THR A 21 -6.23 18.28 -23.21
CA THR A 21 -6.03 18.55 -21.80
C THR A 21 -6.06 17.18 -21.12
N ALA A 22 -4.89 16.60 -20.85
CA ALA A 22 -4.78 15.53 -19.91
C ALA A 22 -5.38 16.07 -18.62
N ALA A 23 -6.61 15.67 -18.28
CA ALA A 23 -7.18 15.92 -16.99
C ALA A 23 -6.15 15.38 -15.99
N ALA A 24 -5.52 16.29 -15.22
CA ALA A 24 -4.63 15.90 -14.16
C ALA A 24 -5.46 15.02 -13.22
N GLN A 25 -5.24 13.73 -13.29
CA GLN A 25 -5.89 12.78 -12.42
C GLN A 25 -5.42 13.16 -11.01
N ARG A 26 -6.31 13.73 -10.20
CA ARG A 26 -6.04 14.00 -8.80
C ARG A 26 -5.68 12.65 -8.20
N SER A 27 -4.42 12.44 -7.90
CA SER A 27 -3.98 11.28 -7.16
C SER A 27 -4.58 11.40 -5.76
N THR A 28 -5.64 10.64 -5.50
CA THR A 28 -6.21 10.55 -4.16
C THR A 28 -5.27 9.66 -3.35
N TYR A 29 -4.79 10.19 -2.22
CA TYR A 29 -3.99 9.39 -1.29
C TYR A 29 -4.93 8.60 -0.39
N HIS A 30 -4.71 7.30 -0.31
CA HIS A 30 -5.39 6.40 0.62
C HIS A 30 -4.49 6.20 1.84
N VAL A 31 -4.63 7.11 2.82
CA VAL A 31 -3.79 7.13 4.01
C VAL A 31 -4.61 7.34 5.28
N LEU A 32 -4.10 6.79 6.39
CA LEU A 32 -4.67 6.89 7.71
C LEU A 32 -4.17 8.16 8.44
N SER A 33 -4.82 8.50 9.55
CA SER A 33 -4.38 9.54 10.48
C SER A 33 -3.40 9.01 11.54
N ALA A 34 -3.20 7.69 11.60
CA ALA A 34 -2.30 7.00 12.51
C ALA A 34 -1.28 6.16 11.73
N TRP A 35 -0.09 6.00 12.29
CA TRP A 35 1.00 5.18 11.76
C TRP A 35 1.96 4.78 12.88
N SER A 36 2.77 3.75 12.65
CA SER A 36 3.70 3.18 13.65
C SER A 36 5.16 3.45 13.35
N VAL A 37 5.45 4.41 12.48
CA VAL A 37 6.83 4.84 12.13
C VAL A 37 7.22 6.00 13.01
N ASP A 38 8.39 5.93 13.64
CA ASP A 38 8.93 6.96 14.52
C ASP A 38 9.47 8.18 13.75
N ASP A 39 9.89 9.23 14.48
CA ASP A 39 10.49 10.45 13.91
C ASP A 39 11.85 10.17 13.23
N GLY A 40 12.48 9.04 13.55
CA GLY A 40 13.70 8.55 12.89
C GLY A 40 13.42 7.83 11.57
N LYS A 41 12.16 7.76 11.17
CA LYS A 41 11.66 7.02 10.00
C LYS A 41 11.89 5.52 10.11
N HIS A 42 11.77 4.97 11.31
CA HIS A 42 11.87 3.55 11.58
C HIS A 42 10.59 3.01 12.22
N MET A 43 10.36 1.75 12.00
CA MET A 43 9.33 0.95 12.65
C MET A 43 9.99 -0.34 13.14
N ASP A 44 10.26 -0.40 14.42
CA ASP A 44 10.88 -1.55 15.06
C ASP A 44 9.80 -2.53 15.55
N TRP A 45 9.88 -3.78 15.11
CA TRP A 45 8.85 -4.77 15.43
C TRP A 45 9.40 -5.97 16.19
N SER A 46 8.57 -6.52 17.07
CA SER A 46 8.84 -7.75 17.84
C SER A 46 7.69 -8.76 17.72
N GLY A 47 7.86 -9.91 18.35
CA GLY A 47 6.86 -10.96 18.39
C GLY A 47 7.14 -12.13 17.45
N SER A 48 6.16 -13.03 17.34
CA SER A 48 6.29 -14.25 16.53
C SER A 48 4.92 -14.80 16.15
N ILE A 49 4.83 -15.36 14.95
CA ILE A 49 3.68 -16.07 14.39
C ILE A 49 4.15 -17.36 13.74
N THR A 50 3.24 -18.31 13.50
CA THR A 50 3.57 -19.59 12.83
C THR A 50 4.18 -19.37 11.44
N TYR A 51 3.71 -18.35 10.71
CA TYR A 51 4.13 -18.07 9.33
C TYR A 51 5.12 -16.91 9.25
N MET A 52 6.20 -16.97 10.05
CA MET A 52 7.24 -15.91 10.07
C MET A 52 7.92 -15.65 8.73
N SER A 53 8.02 -16.69 7.86
CA SER A 53 8.57 -16.52 6.51
C SER A 53 7.76 -15.52 5.68
N ASN A 54 6.43 -15.56 5.81
CA ASN A 54 5.52 -14.65 5.09
C ASN A 54 5.63 -13.22 5.63
N TRP A 55 5.72 -13.04 6.96
CA TRP A 55 6.00 -11.73 7.56
C TRP A 55 7.33 -11.15 7.07
N ASN A 56 8.41 -11.92 7.10
CA ASN A 56 9.72 -11.48 6.61
C ASN A 56 9.70 -11.16 5.11
N THR A 57 8.96 -11.91 4.30
CA THR A 57 8.76 -11.61 2.87
C THR A 57 8.07 -10.26 2.70
N ALA A 58 7.04 -9.97 3.49
CA ALA A 58 6.34 -8.70 3.48
C ALA A 58 7.21 -7.52 3.94
N VAL A 59 8.01 -7.69 5.01
CA VAL A 59 9.01 -6.71 5.44
C VAL A 59 10.00 -6.40 4.32
N ASN A 60 10.52 -7.43 3.64
CA ASN A 60 11.44 -7.25 2.52
C ASN A 60 10.77 -6.54 1.34
N LEU A 61 9.50 -6.81 1.07
CA LEU A 61 8.74 -6.15 0.01
C LEU A 61 8.71 -4.63 0.22
N TRP A 62 8.28 -4.16 1.40
CA TRP A 62 8.22 -2.73 1.71
C TRP A 62 9.60 -2.09 1.78
N ASN A 63 10.58 -2.76 2.39
CA ASN A 63 11.97 -2.29 2.47
C ASN A 63 12.68 -2.28 1.11
N SER A 64 12.21 -3.06 0.11
CA SER A 64 12.74 -2.95 -1.26
C SER A 64 12.47 -1.60 -1.90
N TYR A 65 11.44 -0.89 -1.42
CA TYR A 65 11.06 0.43 -1.91
C TYR A 65 11.60 1.57 -1.04
N LYS A 66 11.57 1.42 0.29
CA LYS A 66 12.16 2.36 1.27
C LYS A 66 13.03 1.55 2.23
N SER A 67 14.32 1.48 1.93
CA SER A 67 15.27 0.62 2.65
C SER A 67 15.39 1.01 4.12
N GLY A 68 15.32 0.03 5.00
CA GLY A 68 15.63 0.16 6.42
C GLY A 68 14.55 0.83 7.28
N VAL A 69 13.36 1.10 6.73
CA VAL A 69 12.25 1.66 7.52
C VAL A 69 11.71 0.60 8.48
N ILE A 70 11.50 -0.63 8.03
CA ILE A 70 10.94 -1.71 8.86
C ILE A 70 12.08 -2.58 9.36
N ARG A 71 12.26 -2.63 10.68
CA ARG A 71 13.38 -3.34 11.31
C ARG A 71 12.85 -4.28 12.40
N LYS A 72 13.58 -5.36 12.66
CA LYS A 72 13.35 -6.17 13.84
C LYS A 72 13.88 -5.45 15.07
N ASP A 73 13.06 -5.41 16.12
CA ASP A 73 13.45 -4.83 17.40
C ASP A 73 14.69 -5.52 18.00
N THR A 74 15.48 -4.73 18.72
CA THR A 74 16.72 -5.15 19.39
C THR A 74 16.77 -4.59 20.80
N LEU A 75 17.74 -4.99 21.60
CA LEU A 75 17.96 -4.44 22.93
C LEU A 75 18.27 -2.92 22.96
N PHE A 76 18.52 -2.32 21.81
CA PHE A 76 18.92 -0.92 21.67
C PHE A 76 17.87 -0.06 20.95
N THR A 77 16.73 -0.64 20.57
CA THR A 77 15.62 0.04 19.89
C THR A 77 14.38 0.02 20.78
N VAL A 78 13.45 0.92 20.51
CA VAL A 78 12.12 0.93 21.15
C VAL A 78 11.18 0.16 20.25
N ASN A 79 10.46 -0.82 20.79
CA ASN A 79 9.50 -1.59 20.02
C ASN A 79 8.27 -0.73 19.66
N ASP A 80 8.00 -0.57 18.39
CA ASP A 80 6.84 0.19 17.88
C ASP A 80 5.64 -0.71 17.61
N VAL A 81 5.92 -1.98 17.27
CA VAL A 81 4.90 -2.93 16.81
C VAL A 81 5.13 -4.32 17.41
N THR A 82 4.10 -4.90 17.99
CA THR A 82 4.10 -6.31 18.40
C THR A 82 3.20 -7.14 17.49
N ILE A 83 3.77 -8.19 16.88
CA ILE A 83 3.02 -9.16 16.08
C ILE A 83 2.74 -10.42 16.91
N SER A 84 1.52 -10.95 16.77
CA SER A 84 1.09 -12.15 17.48
C SER A 84 0.05 -12.92 16.68
N GLU A 85 -0.26 -14.13 17.12
CA GLU A 85 -1.36 -14.92 16.56
C GLU A 85 -2.25 -15.49 17.65
N GLY A 86 -3.53 -15.65 17.33
CA GLY A 86 -4.53 -16.18 18.27
C GLY A 86 -5.73 -16.77 17.55
N ASN A 87 -6.61 -17.39 18.32
CA ASN A 87 -7.89 -17.94 17.81
C ASN A 87 -9.09 -17.05 18.18
N THR A 88 -8.86 -15.92 18.85
CA THR A 88 -9.90 -15.04 19.42
C THR A 88 -10.28 -13.87 18.53
N ILE A 89 -9.87 -13.87 17.26
CA ILE A 89 -10.26 -12.81 16.33
C ILE A 89 -11.74 -13.02 15.95
N PRO A 90 -12.57 -11.94 16.01
CA PRO A 90 -13.99 -12.06 15.66
C PRO A 90 -14.20 -12.52 14.21
N ASN A 91 -15.18 -13.39 14.03
CA ASN A 91 -15.86 -13.71 12.78
C ASN A 91 -15.05 -13.64 11.49
N ASN A 92 -14.26 -14.68 11.22
CA ASN A 92 -13.61 -14.89 9.91
C ASN A 92 -12.59 -13.83 9.46
N MET A 93 -12.20 -12.89 10.31
CA MET A 93 -11.13 -11.96 9.99
C MET A 93 -9.78 -12.70 9.93
N LEU A 94 -8.95 -12.35 8.97
CA LEU A 94 -7.62 -12.93 8.78
C LEU A 94 -6.61 -12.32 9.75
N ALA A 95 -6.69 -11.00 9.97
CA ALA A 95 -5.86 -10.26 10.91
C ALA A 95 -6.59 -9.01 11.43
N ILE A 96 -6.04 -8.38 12.46
CA ILE A 96 -6.44 -7.07 12.97
C ILE A 96 -5.18 -6.27 13.28
N THR A 97 -5.03 -5.12 12.65
CA THR A 97 -4.03 -4.12 13.00
C THR A 97 -4.64 -3.05 13.88
N THR A 98 -4.04 -2.79 15.04
CA THR A 98 -4.41 -1.70 15.95
C THR A 98 -3.26 -0.71 16.02
N GLN A 99 -3.55 0.56 15.72
CA GLN A 99 -2.58 1.66 15.73
C GLN A 99 -3.00 2.75 16.70
N TYR A 100 -2.03 3.36 17.35
CA TYR A 100 -2.26 4.46 18.29
C TYR A 100 -1.82 5.83 17.76
N GLY A 101 -1.03 5.87 16.70
CA GLY A 101 -0.55 7.08 16.07
C GLY A 101 0.76 7.64 16.64
N PRO A 102 1.33 8.67 16.01
CA PRO A 102 2.61 9.22 16.39
C PRO A 102 2.54 9.86 17.78
N GLY A 103 3.59 9.63 18.57
CA GLY A 103 3.72 10.17 19.93
C GLY A 103 2.85 9.48 20.98
N HIS A 104 2.17 8.39 20.64
CA HIS A 104 1.50 7.55 21.61
C HIS A 104 2.53 6.65 22.33
N SER A 105 2.33 6.42 23.63
CA SER A 105 3.21 5.54 24.42
C SER A 105 2.91 4.06 24.22
N ASP A 106 1.78 3.73 23.59
CA ASP A 106 1.33 2.36 23.40
C ASP A 106 1.83 1.82 22.06
N GLU A 107 2.30 0.57 22.09
CA GLU A 107 2.73 -0.15 20.91
C GLU A 107 1.54 -0.47 19.99
N SER A 108 1.72 -0.30 18.69
CA SER A 108 0.80 -0.84 17.71
C SER A 108 0.86 -2.37 17.70
N THR A 109 -0.24 -3.03 17.35
CA THR A 109 -0.28 -4.49 17.36
C THR A 109 -0.85 -5.03 16.06
N VAL A 110 -0.34 -6.20 15.61
CA VAL A 110 -0.97 -7.02 14.58
C VAL A 110 -1.29 -8.38 15.17
N LEU A 111 -2.57 -8.72 15.21
CA LEU A 111 -3.05 -10.03 15.65
C LEU A 111 -3.55 -10.83 14.46
N PHE A 112 -2.87 -11.93 14.13
CA PHE A 112 -3.26 -12.85 13.05
C PHE A 112 -4.16 -13.97 13.57
N SER A 113 -5.17 -14.34 12.78
CA SER A 113 -6.00 -15.52 13.06
C SER A 113 -5.27 -16.81 12.66
N ARG A 114 -4.80 -17.58 13.65
CA ARG A 114 -4.10 -18.84 13.39
C ARG A 114 -4.93 -19.79 12.53
N SER A 115 -6.21 -19.92 12.82
CA SER A 115 -7.11 -20.85 12.10
C SER A 115 -7.41 -20.39 10.67
N MET A 116 -7.49 -19.09 10.42
CA MET A 116 -7.75 -18.56 9.08
C MET A 116 -6.48 -18.53 8.24
N MET A 117 -5.33 -18.14 8.82
CA MET A 117 -4.02 -18.22 8.16
C MET A 117 -3.70 -19.64 7.65
N ALA A 118 -4.15 -20.68 8.35
CA ALA A 118 -3.94 -22.07 7.92
C ALA A 118 -4.77 -22.46 6.69
N LYS A 119 -5.83 -21.72 6.36
CA LYS A 119 -6.74 -22.02 5.24
C LYS A 119 -6.35 -21.37 3.92
N ILE A 120 -5.55 -20.32 3.95
CA ILE A 120 -5.12 -19.57 2.78
C ILE A 120 -3.77 -20.08 2.26
N THR A 121 -3.45 -19.78 1.01
CA THR A 121 -2.19 -20.18 0.36
C THR A 121 -1.00 -19.39 0.93
N ASP A 122 0.20 -19.85 0.64
CA ASP A 122 1.44 -19.18 1.06
C ASP A 122 1.56 -17.77 0.46
N GLN A 123 1.16 -17.62 -0.81
CA GLN A 123 1.11 -16.32 -1.47
C GLN A 123 0.13 -15.37 -0.78
N GLN A 124 -1.09 -15.82 -0.50
CA GLN A 124 -2.10 -15.02 0.19
C GLN A 124 -1.64 -14.62 1.60
N ARG A 125 -0.94 -15.49 2.34
CA ARG A 125 -0.32 -15.12 3.63
C ARG A 125 0.69 -14.01 3.49
N SER A 126 1.54 -14.06 2.46
CA SER A 126 2.54 -13.01 2.22
C SER A 126 1.88 -11.68 1.86
N ILE A 127 0.82 -11.70 1.04
CA ILE A 127 0.04 -10.52 0.70
C ILE A 127 -0.66 -9.95 1.94
N LEU A 128 -1.29 -10.81 2.75
CA LEU A 128 -1.93 -10.38 4.00
C LEU A 128 -0.91 -9.73 4.94
N CYS A 129 0.25 -10.33 5.16
CA CYS A 129 1.29 -9.72 5.99
C CYS A 129 1.73 -8.37 5.42
N ALA A 130 1.85 -8.24 4.09
CA ALA A 130 2.21 -6.97 3.45
C ALA A 130 1.09 -5.92 3.59
N HIS A 131 -0.17 -6.32 3.55
CA HIS A 131 -1.33 -5.48 3.77
C HIS A 131 -1.33 -4.92 5.20
N GLU A 132 -1.17 -5.77 6.22
CA GLU A 132 -1.12 -5.33 7.62
C GLU A 132 0.07 -4.37 7.88
N ILE A 133 1.24 -4.65 7.29
CA ILE A 133 2.37 -3.72 7.33
C ILE A 133 2.00 -2.39 6.67
N GLY A 134 1.25 -2.40 5.56
CA GLY A 134 0.76 -1.18 4.92
C GLY A 134 -0.07 -0.32 5.87
N HIS A 135 -0.96 -0.92 6.68
CA HIS A 135 -1.66 -0.19 7.74
C HIS A 135 -0.68 0.42 8.75
N LEU A 136 0.29 -0.34 9.25
CA LEU A 136 1.31 0.16 10.18
C LEU A 136 2.10 1.35 9.60
N LEU A 137 2.31 1.36 8.28
CA LEU A 137 2.89 2.48 7.54
C LEU A 137 1.90 3.62 7.28
N GLY A 138 0.69 3.56 7.83
CA GLY A 138 -0.34 4.59 7.69
C GLY A 138 -1.11 4.58 6.38
N LEU A 139 -1.14 3.48 5.64
CA LEU A 139 -1.95 3.32 4.45
C LEU A 139 -3.34 2.80 4.83
N SER A 140 -4.40 3.33 4.20
CA SER A 140 -5.75 2.80 4.32
C SER A 140 -6.04 1.78 3.23
N ASP A 141 -7.10 1.01 3.43
CA ASP A 141 -7.68 0.18 2.39
C ASP A 141 -7.96 0.97 1.12
N ASN A 142 -7.81 0.30 -0.01
CA ASN A 142 -7.94 0.90 -1.32
C ASN A 142 -8.58 -0.09 -2.31
N ASP A 143 -9.87 0.06 -2.55
CA ASP A 143 -10.65 -0.68 -3.54
C ASP A 143 -10.74 0.03 -4.89
N ASP A 144 -10.42 1.32 -4.97
CA ASP A 144 -10.49 2.14 -6.18
C ASP A 144 -9.54 1.65 -7.29
N ASN A 145 -8.45 0.99 -6.92
CA ASN A 145 -7.42 0.48 -7.83
C ASN A 145 -7.54 -1.04 -8.10
N GLY A 146 -8.64 -1.64 -7.65
CA GLY A 146 -8.92 -3.07 -7.83
C GLY A 146 -7.96 -4.00 -7.09
N THR A 147 -8.04 -5.29 -7.39
CA THR A 147 -7.33 -6.36 -6.66
C THR A 147 -5.81 -6.38 -6.84
N ALA A 148 -5.24 -5.54 -7.70
CA ALA A 148 -3.80 -5.55 -7.99
C ALA A 148 -2.95 -4.84 -6.92
N VAL A 149 -3.55 -4.01 -6.05
CA VAL A 149 -2.82 -3.31 -4.96
C VAL A 149 -2.69 -4.19 -3.72
N ILE A 150 -1.62 -3.98 -2.95
CA ILE A 150 -1.43 -4.66 -1.66
C ILE A 150 -2.53 -4.25 -0.68
N MET A 151 -2.93 -2.96 -0.69
CA MET A 151 -3.94 -2.42 0.21
C MET A 151 -5.38 -2.70 -0.26
N TYR A 152 -5.62 -3.73 -1.09
CA TYR A 152 -6.98 -4.17 -1.40
C TYR A 152 -7.67 -4.71 -0.13
N PRO A 153 -8.93 -4.32 0.17
CA PRO A 153 -9.60 -4.63 1.45
C PRO A 153 -9.74 -6.13 1.77
N TYR A 154 -9.61 -6.97 0.76
CA TYR A 154 -9.64 -8.42 0.88
C TYR A 154 -8.30 -9.01 0.43
N PRO A 155 -7.28 -9.06 1.30
CA PRO A 155 -5.91 -9.44 0.92
C PRO A 155 -5.80 -10.85 0.33
N ASP A 156 -6.68 -11.76 0.72
CA ASP A 156 -6.78 -13.12 0.20
C ASP A 156 -7.32 -13.19 -1.24
N GLU A 157 -7.99 -12.13 -1.71
CA GLU A 157 -8.44 -11.96 -3.09
C GLU A 157 -7.48 -11.10 -3.92
N SER A 158 -6.46 -10.48 -3.30
CA SER A 158 -5.52 -9.62 -4.00
C SER A 158 -4.74 -10.39 -5.06
N THR A 159 -4.63 -9.78 -6.23
CA THR A 159 -3.84 -10.30 -7.37
C THR A 159 -2.48 -9.61 -7.52
N SER A 160 -2.01 -8.92 -6.47
CA SER A 160 -0.76 -8.14 -6.49
C SER A 160 0.49 -8.98 -6.78
N ASN A 161 0.43 -10.31 -6.69
CA ASN A 161 1.57 -11.23 -6.77
C ASN A 161 2.70 -10.86 -5.80
N ASN A 162 2.36 -10.28 -4.66
CA ASN A 162 3.31 -9.77 -3.67
C ASN A 162 4.27 -8.71 -4.26
N VAL A 163 3.74 -7.79 -5.05
CA VAL A 163 4.47 -6.66 -5.65
C VAL A 163 3.76 -5.36 -5.28
N LEU A 164 4.51 -4.34 -4.86
CA LEU A 164 3.95 -3.02 -4.62
C LEU A 164 3.50 -2.38 -5.94
N HIS A 165 2.21 -2.10 -6.05
CA HIS A 165 1.62 -1.40 -7.17
C HIS A 165 1.96 0.10 -7.14
N ALA A 166 1.70 0.82 -8.23
CA ALA A 166 1.97 2.25 -8.31
C ALA A 166 1.24 3.06 -7.22
N GLN A 167 0.00 2.69 -6.89
CA GLN A 167 -0.77 3.35 -5.84
C GLN A 167 -0.22 3.07 -4.44
N ASP A 168 0.21 1.83 -4.14
CA ASP A 168 0.86 1.51 -2.86
C ASP A 168 2.10 2.38 -2.65
N LYS A 169 2.94 2.49 -3.69
CA LYS A 169 4.15 3.33 -3.68
C LYS A 169 3.84 4.82 -3.54
N LEU A 170 2.78 5.30 -4.20
CA LEU A 170 2.34 6.70 -4.13
C LEU A 170 1.93 7.06 -2.71
N ASN A 171 1.09 6.23 -2.08
CA ASN A 171 0.60 6.40 -0.72
C ASN A 171 1.77 6.37 0.28
N TYR A 172 2.65 5.38 0.15
CA TYR A 172 3.82 5.25 1.02
C TYR A 172 4.79 6.44 0.87
N ASN A 173 5.03 6.92 -0.36
CA ASN A 173 5.83 8.13 -0.56
C ASN A 173 5.23 9.35 0.12
N TYR A 174 3.90 9.50 0.07
CA TYR A 174 3.22 10.60 0.75
C TYR A 174 3.46 10.53 2.27
N MET A 175 3.26 9.35 2.89
CA MET A 175 3.50 9.16 4.32
C MET A 175 4.95 9.45 4.69
N TYR A 176 5.90 8.83 3.99
CA TYR A 176 7.34 8.96 4.24
C TYR A 176 7.87 10.40 4.14
N ASN A 177 7.33 11.19 3.22
CA ASN A 177 7.81 12.56 2.97
C ASN A 177 7.08 13.64 3.78
N ASN A 178 5.87 13.34 4.29
CA ASN A 178 5.00 14.36 4.87
C ASN A 178 4.56 14.05 6.31
N LYS A 179 4.74 12.81 6.78
CA LYS A 179 4.22 12.38 8.08
C LYS A 179 5.30 11.86 9.04
N TYR A 180 6.31 11.13 8.53
CA TYR A 180 7.43 10.62 9.31
C TYR A 180 8.60 11.58 9.35
#